data_71b5a55faed319dd7ed04757967190b9
#
_entry.id   71b5a55faed319dd7ed04757967190b9
#
_cell.length_a   1.000
_cell.length_b   1.000
_cell.length_c   1.000
_cell.angle_alpha   90.00
_cell.angle_beta   90.00
_cell.angle_gamma   90.00
#
_symmetry.space_group_name_H-M   'P 1'
#
loop_
_entity.id
_entity.type
_entity.pdbx_description
1 polymer ?
#
loop_
_entity_poly.entity_id
_entity_poly.type
_entity_poly.pdbx_seq_one_letter_code
_entity_poly.pdbx_strand_id
1 'polypeptide(L)'
;MATELIEDNYVNLDLLAKGLGEIDITFFNLYFLSEIFIPQDGNVARTLSKSHFEMFGLLNETFVEDKYDKINIVVSRGWAKTTTGDLSLTVWAKCYEKSKFTVIGAKTDNDAQQFIASISNVFKTNKKIIKTFGLLVDDRRKDLKCNANEIELTNKTCIRAIGSGTSLRGINWKSVRPTMLVMDDFQAEINILTDDSRIKQYNKWTKEVEQCGDKAVYRNGKKIKSATKIVSIGTVLHIDCLISRLIRNKDYKTFLRRAIILEDGQTVDEIFDSELWSECKRLYFNDKFEDSKSVAKAFYEEHKEEMHFPVLWEEKWDCFNDLAIPYWENRQAFMSEMMNDATSIGEKWFKSVRTQTKKEIENHTFIKTMIAIDPASTTNKKSDFTAMVVGSQATNSFKYMRELVLDKFEFNKYCEKVVELLLMYEDITHIYIEKNTYQGADVVKIKELIAKEPKLRNKRYEWLNEMQRTNKDEKISTIIDNVNNGQVIFVDNNKEFVDLLLDFQGQKYTLHDDSADITAECVNRLDKIVKNNVISLFDRTKIGL
;
A
#
# COMPACT_ATOMS: atom_id res chain seq x y z
N MET A 1 -50.33 -15.89 -51.23
CA MET A 1 -49.27 -16.88 -50.86
C MET A 1 -47.81 -16.37 -50.91
N ALA A 2 -47.52 -15.26 -51.57
CA ALA A 2 -46.12 -14.70 -51.52
C ALA A 2 -45.97 -13.59 -50.49
N THR A 3 -46.99 -13.09 -49.88
CA THR A 3 -46.98 -12.01 -48.87
C THR A 3 -47.03 -12.54 -47.44
N GLU A 4 -47.41 -13.81 -47.23
CA GLU A 4 -47.48 -14.45 -45.90
C GLU A 4 -46.16 -15.10 -45.45
N LEU A 5 -45.17 -15.25 -46.35
CA LEU A 5 -43.88 -15.86 -46.04
C LEU A 5 -42.81 -14.84 -45.62
N ILE A 6 -43.12 -13.54 -45.51
CA ILE A 6 -42.19 -12.48 -45.16
C ILE A 6 -42.29 -12.10 -43.67
N GLU A 7 -43.35 -12.47 -42.95
CA GLU A 7 -43.56 -12.10 -41.54
C GLU A 7 -42.85 -13.00 -40.51
N ASP A 8 -42.35 -14.16 -40.88
CA ASP A 8 -41.75 -15.12 -39.94
C ASP A 8 -40.22 -14.99 -39.75
N ASN A 9 -39.56 -14.00 -40.39
CA ASN A 9 -38.13 -13.81 -40.28
C ASN A 9 -37.69 -12.46 -39.65
N TYR A 10 -38.54 -11.80 -38.90
CA TYR A 10 -38.10 -10.67 -38.08
C TYR A 10 -37.36 -11.19 -36.87
N VAL A 11 -36.01 -11.25 -36.98
CA VAL A 11 -35.15 -11.43 -35.81
C VAL A 11 -35.49 -10.35 -34.79
N ASN A 12 -36.03 -10.73 -33.66
CA ASN A 12 -36.28 -9.78 -32.58
C ASN A 12 -34.93 -9.28 -32.05
N LEU A 13 -34.55 -8.09 -32.51
CA LEU A 13 -33.25 -7.47 -32.18
C LEU A 13 -33.02 -7.32 -30.68
N ASP A 14 -34.10 -7.07 -29.91
CA ASP A 14 -33.99 -6.98 -28.45
C ASP A 14 -33.67 -8.34 -27.80
N LEU A 15 -34.29 -9.41 -28.34
CA LEU A 15 -34.00 -10.78 -27.85
C LEU A 15 -32.60 -11.23 -28.24
N LEU A 16 -32.16 -10.90 -29.47
CA LEU A 16 -30.80 -11.16 -29.91
C LEU A 16 -29.77 -10.41 -29.04
N ALA A 17 -30.00 -9.10 -28.82
CA ALA A 17 -29.14 -8.28 -27.96
C ALA A 17 -29.10 -8.81 -26.53
N LYS A 18 -30.24 -9.29 -25.98
CA LYS A 18 -30.30 -9.94 -24.68
C LYS A 18 -29.43 -11.20 -24.65
N GLY A 19 -29.55 -12.06 -25.67
CA GLY A 19 -28.73 -13.29 -25.74
C GLY A 19 -27.24 -13.03 -25.88
N LEU A 20 -26.84 -12.11 -26.75
CA LEU A 20 -25.45 -11.72 -26.94
C LEU A 20 -24.86 -11.10 -25.66
N GLY A 21 -25.59 -10.22 -25.00
CA GLY A 21 -25.10 -9.62 -23.73
C GLY A 21 -25.03 -10.59 -22.57
N GLU A 22 -25.72 -11.74 -22.61
CA GLU A 22 -25.61 -12.77 -21.58
C GLU A 22 -24.26 -13.50 -21.63
N ILE A 23 -23.75 -13.72 -22.85
CA ILE A 23 -22.52 -14.50 -23.10
C ILE A 23 -21.31 -13.63 -23.37
N ASP A 24 -21.47 -12.30 -23.48
CA ASP A 24 -20.37 -11.36 -23.68
C ASP A 24 -20.64 -10.04 -22.94
N ILE A 25 -19.88 -9.83 -21.86
CA ILE A 25 -19.89 -8.60 -21.05
C ILE A 25 -19.44 -7.39 -21.88
N THR A 26 -18.53 -7.58 -22.84
CA THR A 26 -18.10 -6.51 -23.75
C THR A 26 -19.28 -5.99 -24.56
N PHE A 27 -20.01 -6.90 -25.19
CA PHE A 27 -21.23 -6.54 -25.92
C PHE A 27 -22.26 -5.86 -25.01
N PHE A 28 -22.49 -6.42 -23.81
CA PHE A 28 -23.40 -5.81 -22.83
C PHE A 28 -23.04 -4.37 -22.53
N ASN A 29 -21.78 -4.10 -22.23
CA ASN A 29 -21.29 -2.76 -21.89
C ASN A 29 -21.48 -1.78 -23.07
N LEU A 30 -21.10 -2.18 -24.27
CA LEU A 30 -21.16 -1.31 -25.43
C LEU A 30 -22.60 -1.10 -25.93
N TYR A 31 -23.50 -2.07 -25.75
CA TYR A 31 -24.88 -1.96 -26.19
C TYR A 31 -25.81 -1.37 -25.14
N PHE A 32 -25.89 -2.01 -23.95
CA PHE A 32 -26.83 -1.61 -22.90
C PHE A 32 -26.33 -0.40 -22.10
N LEU A 33 -25.00 -0.26 -21.90
CA LEU A 33 -24.39 0.85 -21.19
C LEU A 33 -23.67 1.83 -22.13
N SER A 34 -24.14 1.92 -23.39
CA SER A 34 -23.53 2.79 -24.41
C SER A 34 -23.40 4.26 -23.98
N GLU A 35 -24.34 4.78 -23.18
CA GLU A 35 -24.28 6.14 -22.64
C GLU A 35 -23.07 6.37 -21.72
N ILE A 36 -22.54 5.29 -21.13
CA ILE A 36 -21.39 5.33 -20.22
C ILE A 36 -20.08 5.09 -20.98
N PHE A 37 -20.08 4.18 -21.96
CA PHE A 37 -18.87 3.66 -22.59
C PHE A 37 -18.60 4.13 -24.02
N ILE A 38 -19.58 4.73 -24.69
CA ILE A 38 -19.41 5.18 -26.07
C ILE A 38 -19.57 6.70 -26.12
N PRO A 39 -18.59 7.44 -26.65
CA PRO A 39 -18.73 8.89 -26.89
C PRO A 39 -19.93 9.19 -27.78
N GLN A 40 -20.83 10.05 -27.33
CA GLN A 40 -22.04 10.49 -28.03
C GLN A 40 -22.31 11.94 -27.67
N ASP A 41 -23.07 12.64 -28.54
CA ASP A 41 -23.54 13.99 -28.24
C ASP A 41 -24.35 13.99 -26.92
N GLY A 42 -23.91 14.83 -25.97
CA GLY A 42 -24.56 15.01 -24.68
C GLY A 42 -24.08 14.09 -23.54
N ASN A 43 -23.06 13.24 -23.77
CA ASN A 43 -22.41 12.51 -22.68
C ASN A 43 -20.93 12.92 -22.53
N VAL A 44 -20.29 12.42 -21.45
CA VAL A 44 -18.88 12.66 -21.12
C VAL A 44 -18.02 11.40 -21.28
N ALA A 45 -18.54 10.39 -21.97
CA ALA A 45 -17.80 9.16 -22.23
C ALA A 45 -16.56 9.46 -23.10
N ARG A 46 -15.53 8.66 -22.91
CA ARG A 46 -14.29 8.71 -23.70
C ARG A 46 -14.11 7.42 -24.45
N THR A 47 -13.42 7.47 -25.58
CA THR A 47 -13.03 6.26 -26.31
C THR A 47 -12.25 5.32 -25.41
N LEU A 48 -12.68 4.06 -25.37
CA LEU A 48 -12.03 3.05 -24.54
C LEU A 48 -10.66 2.68 -25.11
N SER A 49 -9.67 2.51 -24.24
CA SER A 49 -8.38 1.98 -24.63
C SER A 49 -8.41 0.45 -24.75
N LYS A 50 -7.40 -0.12 -25.39
CA LYS A 50 -7.21 -1.59 -25.50
C LYS A 50 -7.31 -2.28 -24.14
N SER A 51 -6.77 -1.67 -23.08
CA SER A 51 -6.78 -2.24 -21.73
C SER A 51 -8.19 -2.41 -21.13
N HIS A 52 -9.16 -1.60 -21.53
CA HIS A 52 -10.58 -1.79 -21.13
C HIS A 52 -11.16 -3.07 -21.73
N PHE A 53 -10.87 -3.34 -23.00
CA PHE A 53 -11.31 -4.58 -23.66
C PHE A 53 -10.61 -5.81 -23.08
N GLU A 54 -9.33 -5.71 -22.72
CA GLU A 54 -8.61 -6.76 -22.00
C GLU A 54 -9.25 -7.07 -20.65
N MET A 55 -9.71 -6.04 -19.92
CA MET A 55 -10.40 -6.23 -18.66
C MET A 55 -11.80 -6.85 -18.87
N PHE A 56 -12.56 -6.41 -19.87
CA PHE A 56 -13.82 -7.06 -20.21
C PHE A 56 -13.63 -8.53 -20.58
N GLY A 57 -12.53 -8.86 -21.27
CA GLY A 57 -12.13 -10.24 -21.54
C GLY A 57 -11.90 -11.03 -20.25
N LEU A 58 -11.19 -10.47 -19.26
CA LEU A 58 -11.03 -11.12 -17.95
C LEU A 58 -12.36 -11.32 -17.21
N LEU A 59 -13.29 -10.36 -17.31
CA LEU A 59 -14.62 -10.50 -16.73
C LEU A 59 -15.42 -11.61 -17.43
N ASN A 60 -15.33 -11.74 -18.76
CA ASN A 60 -15.92 -12.86 -19.52
C ASN A 60 -15.36 -14.20 -19.06
N GLU A 61 -14.02 -14.36 -18.99
CA GLU A 61 -13.38 -15.58 -18.49
C GLU A 61 -13.84 -15.92 -17.05
N THR A 62 -14.07 -14.91 -16.21
CA THR A 62 -14.45 -15.12 -14.80
C THR A 62 -15.93 -15.43 -14.62
N PHE A 63 -16.82 -14.70 -15.28
CA PHE A 63 -18.26 -14.73 -14.99
C PHE A 63 -19.09 -15.48 -16.03
N VAL A 64 -18.63 -15.55 -17.28
CA VAL A 64 -19.31 -16.30 -18.35
C VAL A 64 -18.72 -17.71 -18.46
N GLU A 65 -17.39 -17.83 -18.52
CA GLU A 65 -16.70 -19.10 -18.69
C GLU A 65 -16.46 -19.83 -17.36
N ASP A 66 -16.65 -19.16 -16.22
CA ASP A 66 -16.41 -19.67 -14.86
C ASP A 66 -14.99 -20.21 -14.63
N LYS A 67 -14.00 -19.55 -15.24
CA LYS A 67 -12.59 -19.96 -15.21
C LYS A 67 -11.88 -19.57 -13.90
N TYR A 68 -12.18 -18.37 -13.37
CA TYR A 68 -11.59 -17.87 -12.13
C TYR A 68 -12.67 -17.61 -11.09
N ASP A 69 -12.37 -17.89 -9.82
CA ASP A 69 -13.25 -17.56 -8.69
C ASP A 69 -12.86 -16.25 -8.01
N LYS A 70 -11.58 -15.87 -8.11
CA LYS A 70 -11.04 -14.66 -7.49
C LYS A 70 -10.20 -13.88 -8.50
N ILE A 71 -10.51 -12.60 -8.67
CA ILE A 71 -9.74 -11.68 -9.52
C ILE A 71 -9.33 -10.44 -8.73
N ASN A 72 -8.18 -9.87 -9.09
CA ASN A 72 -7.65 -8.66 -8.49
C ASN A 72 -7.33 -7.66 -9.61
N ILE A 73 -8.10 -6.56 -9.68
CA ILE A 73 -7.99 -5.52 -10.71
C ILE A 73 -7.20 -4.36 -10.12
N VAL A 74 -5.98 -4.20 -10.60
CA VAL A 74 -5.02 -3.19 -10.13
C VAL A 74 -4.66 -2.29 -11.29
N VAL A 75 -5.29 -1.13 -11.34
CA VAL A 75 -5.12 -0.17 -12.44
C VAL A 75 -4.99 1.24 -11.89
N SER A 76 -4.38 2.09 -12.69
CA SER A 76 -4.08 3.48 -12.35
C SER A 76 -5.32 4.26 -11.91
N ARG A 77 -5.12 5.21 -11.01
CA ARG A 77 -6.19 6.15 -10.63
C ARG A 77 -6.71 6.89 -11.86
N GLY A 78 -8.03 7.03 -11.95
CA GLY A 78 -8.67 7.71 -13.09
C GLY A 78 -8.88 6.85 -14.33
N TRP A 79 -8.47 5.56 -14.35
CA TRP A 79 -8.71 4.64 -15.47
C TRP A 79 -10.17 4.14 -15.57
N ALA A 80 -11.08 4.65 -14.77
CA ALA A 80 -12.49 4.22 -14.70
C ALA A 80 -12.70 2.79 -14.14
N LYS A 81 -11.80 2.31 -13.26
CA LYS A 81 -11.84 0.96 -12.67
C LYS A 81 -13.18 0.65 -11.98
N THR A 82 -13.74 1.60 -11.23
CA THR A 82 -15.04 1.47 -10.56
C THR A 82 -16.19 1.34 -11.55
N THR A 83 -16.21 2.15 -12.61
CA THR A 83 -17.24 2.09 -13.65
C THR A 83 -17.20 0.78 -14.39
N THR A 84 -16.01 0.29 -14.72
CA THR A 84 -15.83 -0.93 -15.52
C THR A 84 -15.87 -2.21 -14.67
N GLY A 85 -15.29 -2.21 -13.47
CA GLY A 85 -15.12 -3.38 -12.61
C GLY A 85 -16.22 -3.57 -11.57
N ASP A 86 -16.91 -2.51 -11.14
CA ASP A 86 -18.00 -2.59 -10.17
C ASP A 86 -19.36 -2.31 -10.81
N LEU A 87 -19.59 -1.09 -11.30
CA LEU A 87 -20.90 -0.69 -11.80
C LEU A 87 -21.36 -1.60 -12.95
N SER A 88 -20.58 -1.70 -14.04
CA SER A 88 -21.01 -2.44 -15.22
C SER A 88 -21.18 -3.93 -14.95
N LEU A 89 -20.23 -4.53 -14.22
CA LEU A 89 -20.27 -5.94 -13.82
C LEU A 89 -21.51 -6.23 -12.96
N THR A 90 -21.78 -5.38 -11.95
CA THR A 90 -22.92 -5.56 -11.07
C THR A 90 -24.24 -5.42 -11.82
N VAL A 91 -24.36 -4.42 -12.71
CA VAL A 91 -25.54 -4.24 -13.56
C VAL A 91 -25.76 -5.48 -14.44
N TRP A 92 -24.72 -5.97 -15.15
CA TRP A 92 -24.79 -7.18 -15.95
C TRP A 92 -25.22 -8.38 -15.11
N ALA A 93 -24.57 -8.62 -13.99
CA ALA A 93 -24.87 -9.77 -13.13
C ALA A 93 -26.30 -9.76 -12.58
N LYS A 94 -26.89 -8.59 -12.38
CA LYS A 94 -28.29 -8.45 -11.96
C LYS A 94 -29.28 -8.59 -13.12
N CYS A 95 -28.98 -8.05 -14.28
CA CYS A 95 -29.83 -8.22 -15.47
C CYS A 95 -30.02 -9.70 -15.83
N TYR A 96 -28.96 -10.49 -15.75
CA TYR A 96 -28.97 -11.91 -16.11
C TYR A 96 -29.06 -12.85 -14.89
N GLU A 97 -29.34 -12.34 -13.71
CA GLU A 97 -29.46 -13.10 -12.46
C GLU A 97 -28.24 -14.00 -12.15
N LYS A 98 -27.05 -13.65 -12.66
CA LYS A 98 -25.80 -14.39 -12.43
C LYS A 98 -25.33 -14.30 -10.99
N SER A 99 -25.79 -13.28 -10.25
CA SER A 99 -25.58 -13.16 -8.81
C SER A 99 -26.88 -12.91 -8.07
N LYS A 100 -27.28 -13.82 -7.19
CA LYS A 100 -28.49 -13.66 -6.36
C LYS A 100 -28.30 -12.63 -5.26
N PHE A 101 -27.17 -12.66 -4.60
CA PHE A 101 -26.81 -11.69 -3.58
C PHE A 101 -25.39 -11.16 -3.80
N THR A 102 -25.29 -9.88 -4.13
CA THR A 102 -24.03 -9.17 -4.31
C THR A 102 -23.75 -8.29 -3.10
N VAL A 103 -22.51 -8.33 -2.61
CA VAL A 103 -22.03 -7.37 -1.61
C VAL A 103 -20.98 -6.49 -2.27
N ILE A 104 -21.19 -5.18 -2.17
CA ILE A 104 -20.24 -4.15 -2.62
C ILE A 104 -19.58 -3.58 -1.38
N GLY A 105 -18.27 -3.73 -1.30
CA GLY A 105 -17.45 -3.20 -0.21
C GLY A 105 -16.59 -2.03 -0.69
N ALA A 106 -16.51 -0.99 0.14
CA ALA A 106 -15.66 0.16 -0.15
C ALA A 106 -14.87 0.60 1.11
N LYS A 107 -14.05 1.63 0.98
CA LYS A 107 -13.28 2.23 2.07
C LYS A 107 -14.16 2.62 3.25
N THR A 108 -15.28 3.28 2.97
CA THR A 108 -16.29 3.69 3.96
C THR A 108 -17.70 3.22 3.57
N ASP A 109 -18.63 3.20 4.53
CA ASP A 109 -20.03 2.89 4.24
C ASP A 109 -20.64 3.91 3.25
N ASN A 110 -20.28 5.18 3.37
CA ASN A 110 -20.75 6.24 2.47
C ASN A 110 -20.29 6.02 1.02
N ASP A 111 -19.04 5.62 0.81
CA ASP A 111 -18.52 5.32 -0.54
C ASP A 111 -19.28 4.13 -1.15
N ALA A 112 -19.50 3.06 -0.38
CA ALA A 112 -20.25 1.90 -0.82
C ALA A 112 -21.72 2.25 -1.15
N GLN A 113 -22.35 3.15 -0.38
CA GLN A 113 -23.70 3.67 -0.66
C GLN A 113 -23.78 4.45 -1.97
N GLN A 114 -22.74 5.24 -2.30
CA GLN A 114 -22.69 5.96 -3.58
C GLN A 114 -22.64 4.99 -4.78
N PHE A 115 -21.93 3.87 -4.65
CA PHE A 115 -21.93 2.85 -5.71
C PHE A 115 -23.32 2.25 -5.92
N ILE A 116 -24.00 1.86 -4.83
CA ILE A 116 -25.38 1.38 -4.92
C ILE A 116 -26.32 2.42 -5.53
N ALA A 117 -26.19 3.69 -5.15
CA ALA A 117 -27.00 4.77 -5.72
C ALA A 117 -26.77 4.90 -7.25
N SER A 118 -25.54 4.81 -7.70
CA SER A 118 -25.19 4.84 -9.13
C SER A 118 -25.79 3.66 -9.89
N ILE A 119 -25.68 2.44 -9.35
CA ILE A 119 -26.27 1.23 -9.94
C ILE A 119 -27.81 1.33 -9.97
N SER A 120 -28.41 1.79 -8.87
CA SER A 120 -29.86 2.02 -8.78
C SER A 120 -30.35 3.01 -9.84
N ASN A 121 -29.59 4.08 -10.06
CA ASN A 121 -29.92 5.07 -11.08
C ASN A 121 -29.91 4.44 -12.49
N VAL A 122 -28.92 3.60 -12.82
CA VAL A 122 -28.90 2.88 -14.11
C VAL A 122 -30.17 2.04 -14.29
N PHE A 123 -30.59 1.28 -13.28
CA PHE A 123 -31.79 0.46 -13.35
C PHE A 123 -33.11 1.27 -13.48
N LYS A 124 -33.13 2.50 -12.97
CA LYS A 124 -34.29 3.40 -13.02
C LYS A 124 -34.38 4.22 -14.32
N THR A 125 -33.23 4.50 -14.96
CA THR A 125 -33.20 5.49 -16.06
C THR A 125 -32.79 4.92 -17.41
N ASN A 126 -32.02 3.82 -17.45
CA ASN A 126 -31.52 3.26 -18.69
C ASN A 126 -32.68 2.58 -19.50
N LYS A 127 -33.08 3.22 -20.58
CA LYS A 127 -34.22 2.79 -21.39
C LYS A 127 -34.01 1.42 -22.04
N LYS A 128 -32.79 1.08 -22.47
CA LYS A 128 -32.49 -0.22 -23.09
C LYS A 128 -32.60 -1.35 -22.06
N ILE A 129 -32.09 -1.14 -20.85
CA ILE A 129 -32.19 -2.11 -19.76
C ILE A 129 -33.66 -2.29 -19.35
N ILE A 130 -34.41 -1.20 -19.14
CA ILE A 130 -35.82 -1.27 -18.74
C ILE A 130 -36.65 -2.00 -19.79
N LYS A 131 -36.43 -1.70 -21.09
CA LYS A 131 -37.14 -2.35 -22.20
C LYS A 131 -36.89 -3.85 -22.25
N THR A 132 -35.64 -4.28 -22.02
CA THR A 132 -35.20 -5.67 -22.21
C THR A 132 -35.40 -6.54 -20.96
N PHE A 133 -35.17 -5.99 -19.78
CA PHE A 133 -35.17 -6.74 -18.51
C PHE A 133 -36.30 -6.34 -17.56
N GLY A 134 -37.09 -5.33 -17.93
CA GLY A 134 -38.09 -4.73 -17.05
C GLY A 134 -37.52 -3.75 -16.05
N LEU A 135 -38.39 -3.14 -15.25
CA LEU A 135 -37.98 -2.21 -14.18
C LEU A 135 -37.46 -2.99 -12.99
N LEU A 136 -36.13 -3.12 -12.90
CA LEU A 136 -35.46 -3.90 -11.85
C LEU A 136 -35.49 -3.22 -10.47
N VAL A 137 -35.47 -1.90 -10.41
CA VAL A 137 -35.68 -1.09 -9.18
C VAL A 137 -36.97 -0.31 -9.35
N ASP A 138 -38.00 -0.64 -8.56
CA ASP A 138 -39.30 0.00 -8.57
C ASP A 138 -39.65 0.56 -7.19
N ASP A 139 -39.58 1.87 -7.03
CA ASP A 139 -39.85 2.58 -5.78
C ASP A 139 -41.30 2.43 -5.28
N ARG A 140 -42.22 1.98 -6.16
CA ARG A 140 -43.62 1.71 -5.80
C ARG A 140 -43.77 0.39 -5.06
N ARG A 141 -42.82 -0.52 -5.18
CA ARG A 141 -42.80 -1.84 -4.52
C ARG A 141 -42.35 -1.71 -3.08
N LYS A 142 -43.34 -1.52 -2.17
CA LYS A 142 -43.07 -1.38 -0.73
C LYS A 142 -42.69 -2.70 -0.04
N ASP A 143 -42.89 -3.82 -0.70
CA ASP A 143 -42.47 -5.17 -0.24
C ASP A 143 -40.99 -5.44 -0.49
N LEU A 144 -40.31 -4.63 -1.30
CA LEU A 144 -38.86 -4.74 -1.56
C LEU A 144 -38.10 -3.67 -0.79
N LYS A 145 -36.98 -4.06 -0.19
CA LYS A 145 -36.05 -3.10 0.42
C LYS A 145 -35.42 -2.23 -0.66
N CYS A 146 -35.49 -0.92 -0.48
CA CYS A 146 -34.78 0.04 -1.33
C CYS A 146 -34.29 1.18 -0.43
N ASN A 147 -33.08 1.08 0.10
CA ASN A 147 -32.44 2.10 0.91
C ASN A 147 -30.96 2.24 0.53
N ALA A 148 -30.24 3.15 1.20
CA ALA A 148 -28.83 3.42 0.88
C ALA A 148 -27.89 2.21 1.06
N ASN A 149 -28.21 1.28 1.95
CA ASN A 149 -27.36 0.14 2.25
C ASN A 149 -27.77 -1.14 1.51
N GLU A 150 -29.03 -1.26 1.09
CA GLU A 150 -29.53 -2.51 0.51
C GLU A 150 -30.65 -2.25 -0.48
N ILE A 151 -30.54 -2.86 -1.66
CA ILE A 151 -31.55 -2.81 -2.70
C ILE A 151 -31.96 -4.23 -3.10
N GLU A 152 -33.23 -4.55 -2.90
CA GLU A 152 -33.86 -5.76 -3.44
C GLU A 152 -34.48 -5.43 -4.81
N LEU A 153 -34.14 -6.22 -5.82
CA LEU A 153 -34.63 -6.03 -7.18
C LEU A 153 -35.88 -6.88 -7.46
N THR A 154 -36.68 -6.46 -8.43
CA THR A 154 -37.92 -7.13 -8.82
C THR A 154 -37.71 -8.57 -9.31
N ASN A 155 -36.53 -8.89 -9.85
CA ASN A 155 -36.12 -10.22 -10.28
C ASN A 155 -35.59 -11.11 -9.15
N LYS A 156 -35.89 -10.77 -7.89
CA LYS A 156 -35.49 -11.55 -6.70
C LYS A 156 -33.98 -11.68 -6.53
N THR A 157 -33.24 -10.61 -6.79
CA THR A 157 -31.82 -10.48 -6.45
C THR A 157 -31.62 -9.30 -5.50
N CYS A 158 -30.46 -9.24 -4.86
CA CYS A 158 -30.16 -8.20 -3.86
C CYS A 158 -28.74 -7.68 -4.01
N ILE A 159 -28.56 -6.39 -3.71
CA ILE A 159 -27.26 -5.72 -3.60
C ILE A 159 -27.19 -5.10 -2.22
N ARG A 160 -26.06 -5.27 -1.51
CA ARG A 160 -25.80 -4.66 -0.21
C ARG A 160 -24.46 -3.93 -0.20
N ALA A 161 -24.45 -2.70 0.32
CA ALA A 161 -23.25 -1.89 0.56
C ALA A 161 -22.68 -2.15 1.96
N ILE A 162 -21.36 -2.18 2.06
CA ILE A 162 -20.62 -2.24 3.33
C ILE A 162 -19.34 -1.44 3.25
N GLY A 163 -18.98 -0.77 4.34
CA GLY A 163 -17.65 -0.18 4.52
C GLY A 163 -16.63 -1.19 5.03
N SER A 164 -15.35 -0.90 4.84
CA SER A 164 -14.24 -1.75 5.27
C SER A 164 -14.19 -1.98 6.80
N GLY A 165 -14.86 -1.14 7.59
CA GLY A 165 -15.03 -1.31 9.04
C GLY A 165 -16.05 -2.38 9.42
N THR A 166 -17.03 -2.67 8.57
CA THR A 166 -18.15 -3.58 8.85
C THR A 166 -17.71 -5.05 8.78
N SER A 167 -18.22 -5.88 9.71
CA SER A 167 -17.95 -7.33 9.67
C SER A 167 -18.81 -8.03 8.62
N LEU A 168 -18.20 -8.96 7.89
CA LEU A 168 -18.89 -9.81 6.91
C LEU A 168 -19.31 -11.17 7.51
N ARG A 169 -19.02 -11.42 8.79
CA ARG A 169 -19.38 -12.71 9.41
C ARG A 169 -20.89 -12.87 9.50
N GLY A 170 -21.38 -14.00 8.99
CA GLY A 170 -22.80 -14.32 9.01
C GLY A 170 -23.66 -13.50 8.04
N ILE A 171 -23.04 -12.72 7.15
CA ILE A 171 -23.77 -11.95 6.14
C ILE A 171 -24.59 -12.90 5.23
N ASN A 172 -25.88 -12.64 5.13
CA ASN A 172 -26.78 -13.37 4.26
C ASN A 172 -27.98 -12.49 3.87
N TRP A 173 -28.68 -12.90 2.83
CA TRP A 173 -29.95 -12.33 2.39
C TRP A 173 -30.94 -13.47 2.14
N LYS A 174 -32.04 -13.50 2.88
CA LYS A 174 -33.06 -14.57 2.77
C LYS A 174 -32.45 -15.99 2.73
N SER A 175 -31.50 -16.26 3.65
CA SER A 175 -30.72 -17.50 3.75
C SER A 175 -29.75 -17.78 2.60
N VAL A 176 -29.53 -16.83 1.68
CA VAL A 176 -28.54 -16.94 0.61
C VAL A 176 -27.28 -16.21 1.05
N ARG A 177 -26.13 -16.89 1.02
CA ARG A 177 -24.82 -16.26 1.19
C ARG A 177 -24.46 -15.42 -0.03
N PRO A 178 -23.55 -14.47 0.09
CA PRO A 178 -23.06 -13.73 -1.05
C PRO A 178 -22.60 -14.65 -2.18
N THR A 179 -23.07 -14.40 -3.39
CA THR A 179 -22.67 -15.14 -4.60
C THR A 179 -21.66 -14.36 -5.42
N MET A 180 -21.53 -13.03 -5.14
CA MET A 180 -20.54 -12.14 -5.71
C MET A 180 -20.14 -11.09 -4.67
N LEU A 181 -18.85 -10.85 -4.53
CA LEU A 181 -18.26 -9.79 -3.74
C LEU A 181 -17.49 -8.87 -4.66
N VAL A 182 -17.79 -7.58 -4.64
CA VAL A 182 -17.00 -6.55 -5.33
C VAL A 182 -16.46 -5.59 -4.28
N MET A 183 -15.15 -5.62 -4.09
CA MET A 183 -14.45 -4.85 -3.07
C MET A 183 -13.62 -3.77 -3.76
N ASP A 184 -14.19 -2.57 -3.87
CA ASP A 184 -13.56 -1.43 -4.54
C ASP A 184 -12.89 -0.51 -3.52
N ASP A 185 -11.58 -0.31 -3.68
CA ASP A 185 -10.73 0.45 -2.76
C ASP A 185 -11.01 0.12 -1.27
N PHE A 186 -11.17 -1.19 -0.97
CA PHE A 186 -11.58 -1.70 0.36
C PHE A 186 -10.51 -1.49 1.45
N GLN A 187 -9.44 -0.76 1.14
CA GLN A 187 -8.36 -0.41 2.04
C GLN A 187 -8.24 1.10 2.17
N ALA A 188 -8.41 1.62 3.39
CA ALA A 188 -8.17 3.03 3.69
C ALA A 188 -6.67 3.30 3.91
N GLU A 189 -6.22 4.54 3.68
CA GLU A 189 -4.83 4.95 3.93
C GLU A 189 -4.41 4.70 5.39
N ILE A 190 -5.30 4.95 6.36
CA ILE A 190 -5.03 4.67 7.77
C ILE A 190 -4.68 3.19 8.02
N ASN A 191 -5.16 2.27 7.18
CA ASN A 191 -4.92 0.84 7.31
C ASN A 191 -3.54 0.40 6.81
N ILE A 192 -2.74 1.31 6.27
CA ILE A 192 -1.39 1.03 5.76
C ILE A 192 -0.28 1.70 6.56
N LEU A 193 -0.63 2.56 7.53
CA LEU A 193 0.35 3.36 8.27
C LEU A 193 1.29 2.51 9.13
N THR A 194 0.81 1.40 9.70
CA THR A 194 1.60 0.51 10.55
C THR A 194 1.50 -0.93 10.07
N ASP A 195 2.50 -1.75 10.39
CA ASP A 195 2.51 -3.19 10.09
C ASP A 195 1.31 -3.90 10.69
N ASP A 196 0.99 -3.61 11.95
CA ASP A 196 -0.19 -4.15 12.62
C ASP A 196 -1.48 -3.83 11.89
N SER A 197 -1.63 -2.62 11.38
CA SER A 197 -2.81 -2.20 10.61
C SER A 197 -2.88 -2.96 9.28
N ARG A 198 -1.75 -3.14 8.58
CA ARG A 198 -1.66 -3.92 7.34
C ARG A 198 -1.99 -5.40 7.57
N ILE A 199 -1.44 -5.99 8.64
CA ILE A 199 -1.73 -7.37 9.05
C ILE A 199 -3.20 -7.53 9.44
N LYS A 200 -3.77 -6.62 10.21
CA LYS A 200 -5.21 -6.64 10.58
C LYS A 200 -6.10 -6.59 9.35
N GLN A 201 -5.80 -5.73 8.39
CA GLN A 201 -6.56 -5.62 7.14
C GLN A 201 -6.48 -6.92 6.31
N TYR A 202 -5.30 -7.50 6.17
CA TYR A 202 -5.13 -8.78 5.47
C TYR A 202 -5.82 -9.94 6.20
N ASN A 203 -5.74 -9.98 7.53
CA ASN A 203 -6.44 -10.97 8.33
C ASN A 203 -7.97 -10.85 8.20
N LYS A 204 -8.49 -9.62 8.15
CA LYS A 204 -9.91 -9.38 7.88
C LYS A 204 -10.30 -9.92 6.50
N TRP A 205 -9.50 -9.63 5.49
CA TRP A 205 -9.72 -10.13 4.14
C TRP A 205 -9.80 -11.66 4.11
N THR A 206 -8.79 -12.34 4.62
CA THR A 206 -8.71 -13.80 4.58
C THR A 206 -9.73 -14.52 5.46
N LYS A 207 -10.10 -13.92 6.61
CA LYS A 207 -11.00 -14.55 7.60
C LYS A 207 -12.47 -14.15 7.43
N GLU A 208 -12.76 -13.05 6.77
CA GLU A 208 -14.13 -12.58 6.61
C GLU A 208 -14.54 -12.46 5.14
N VAL A 209 -13.79 -11.73 4.29
CA VAL A 209 -14.16 -11.56 2.86
C VAL A 209 -14.12 -12.91 2.13
N GLU A 210 -13.01 -13.64 2.24
CA GLU A 210 -12.87 -14.94 1.55
C GLU A 210 -13.74 -16.06 2.12
N GLN A 211 -14.19 -15.92 3.36
CA GLN A 211 -14.98 -16.96 4.04
C GLN A 211 -16.48 -16.67 4.09
N CYS A 212 -16.94 -15.50 3.67
CA CYS A 212 -18.37 -15.16 3.75
C CYS A 212 -19.20 -15.80 2.63
N GLY A 213 -18.58 -16.24 1.54
CA GLY A 213 -19.23 -16.91 0.42
C GLY A 213 -19.23 -18.43 0.51
N ASP A 214 -19.72 -19.08 -0.53
CA ASP A 214 -19.73 -20.53 -0.68
C ASP A 214 -18.60 -21.00 -1.61
N LYS A 215 -18.11 -22.21 -1.38
CA LYS A 215 -17.18 -22.89 -2.29
C LYS A 215 -17.93 -23.54 -3.46
N ALA A 216 -17.22 -23.80 -4.56
CA ALA A 216 -17.75 -24.58 -5.67
C ALA A 216 -18.16 -26.00 -5.20
N VAL A 217 -19.26 -26.50 -5.76
CA VAL A 217 -19.74 -27.86 -5.47
C VAL A 217 -19.59 -28.72 -6.72
N TYR A 218 -18.93 -29.85 -6.57
CA TYR A 218 -18.74 -30.84 -7.63
C TYR A 218 -19.52 -32.12 -7.31
N ARG A 219 -20.10 -32.73 -8.35
CA ARG A 219 -20.75 -34.02 -8.25
C ARG A 219 -20.37 -34.84 -9.48
N ASN A 220 -19.83 -36.03 -9.28
CA ASN A 220 -19.34 -36.91 -10.34
C ASN A 220 -18.34 -36.18 -11.29
N GLY A 221 -17.43 -35.39 -10.74
CA GLY A 221 -16.44 -34.61 -11.49
C GLY A 221 -16.99 -33.36 -12.23
N LYS A 222 -18.29 -33.14 -12.23
CA LYS A 222 -18.92 -31.98 -12.86
C LYS A 222 -19.23 -30.89 -11.84
N LYS A 223 -18.86 -29.64 -12.15
CA LYS A 223 -19.21 -28.47 -11.33
C LYS A 223 -20.72 -28.23 -11.44
N ILE A 224 -21.44 -28.33 -10.32
CA ILE A 224 -22.90 -28.12 -10.24
C ILE A 224 -23.29 -26.80 -9.59
N LYS A 225 -22.34 -26.17 -8.88
CA LYS A 225 -22.48 -24.84 -8.30
C LYS A 225 -21.14 -24.13 -8.35
N SER A 226 -21.10 -22.93 -8.90
CA SER A 226 -19.91 -22.09 -8.87
C SER A 226 -19.62 -21.58 -7.47
N ALA A 227 -18.34 -21.31 -7.18
CA ALA A 227 -17.96 -20.60 -5.97
C ALA A 227 -18.48 -19.16 -5.99
N THR A 228 -18.54 -18.54 -4.82
CA THR A 228 -18.71 -17.10 -4.74
C THR A 228 -17.57 -16.40 -5.46
N LYS A 229 -17.91 -15.52 -6.39
CA LYS A 229 -16.91 -14.73 -7.10
C LYS A 229 -16.44 -13.55 -6.27
N ILE A 230 -15.13 -13.35 -6.18
CA ILE A 230 -14.50 -12.25 -5.44
C ILE A 230 -13.74 -11.37 -6.42
N VAL A 231 -14.13 -10.12 -6.50
CA VAL A 231 -13.47 -9.07 -7.29
C VAL A 231 -12.88 -8.06 -6.34
N SER A 232 -11.56 -7.97 -6.29
CA SER A 232 -10.83 -6.91 -5.61
C SER A 232 -10.44 -5.85 -6.63
N ILE A 233 -10.69 -4.60 -6.33
CA ILE A 233 -10.35 -3.45 -7.18
C ILE A 233 -9.57 -2.46 -6.32
N GLY A 234 -8.45 -1.93 -6.81
CA GLY A 234 -7.68 -0.95 -6.05
C GLY A 234 -6.38 -0.52 -6.69
N THR A 235 -5.63 0.29 -5.95
CA THR A 235 -4.27 0.73 -6.27
C THR A 235 -3.27 0.24 -5.23
N VAL A 236 -1.99 0.18 -5.59
CA VAL A 236 -0.91 -0.22 -4.67
C VAL A 236 -0.52 0.97 -3.82
N LEU A 237 -0.96 1.01 -2.58
CA LEU A 237 -0.68 2.11 -1.65
C LEU A 237 0.59 1.90 -0.80
N HIS A 238 1.08 0.66 -0.68
CA HIS A 238 2.27 0.28 0.06
C HIS A 238 2.79 -1.06 -0.45
N ILE A 239 4.10 -1.32 -0.34
CA ILE A 239 4.71 -2.59 -0.81
C ILE A 239 4.12 -3.83 -0.13
N ASP A 240 3.60 -3.70 1.09
CA ASP A 240 2.97 -4.77 1.87
C ASP A 240 1.49 -4.49 2.19
N CYS A 241 0.80 -3.68 1.40
CA CYS A 241 -0.64 -3.46 1.54
C CYS A 241 -1.47 -4.68 1.07
N LEU A 242 -2.77 -4.65 1.34
CA LEU A 242 -3.69 -5.71 0.91
C LEU A 242 -3.54 -6.03 -0.59
N ILE A 243 -3.61 -5.02 -1.45
CA ILE A 243 -3.50 -5.20 -2.92
C ILE A 243 -2.17 -5.84 -3.30
N SER A 244 -1.04 -5.41 -2.73
CA SER A 244 0.28 -6.00 -2.99
C SER A 244 0.34 -7.48 -2.57
N ARG A 245 -0.30 -7.85 -1.46
CA ARG A 245 -0.40 -9.25 -1.02
C ARG A 245 -1.28 -10.07 -1.95
N LEU A 246 -2.38 -9.50 -2.46
CA LEU A 246 -3.25 -10.17 -3.44
C LEU A 246 -2.57 -10.36 -4.80
N ILE A 247 -1.74 -9.41 -5.26
CA ILE A 247 -0.91 -9.57 -6.47
C ILE A 247 0.01 -10.81 -6.35
N ARG A 248 0.58 -11.04 -5.17
CA ARG A 248 1.47 -12.19 -4.91
C ARG A 248 0.72 -13.49 -4.62
N ASN A 249 -0.59 -13.44 -4.38
CA ASN A 249 -1.41 -14.59 -4.07
C ASN A 249 -1.83 -15.32 -5.36
N LYS A 250 -1.38 -16.57 -5.53
CA LYS A 250 -1.66 -17.41 -6.70
C LYS A 250 -3.13 -17.76 -6.90
N ASP A 251 -3.96 -17.64 -5.85
CA ASP A 251 -5.41 -17.91 -5.93
C ASP A 251 -6.16 -16.78 -6.67
N TYR A 252 -5.50 -15.65 -6.86
CA TYR A 252 -6.06 -14.48 -7.55
C TYR A 252 -5.50 -14.37 -8.96
N LYS A 253 -6.37 -14.26 -9.95
CA LYS A 253 -5.97 -13.80 -11.27
C LYS A 253 -5.86 -12.28 -11.24
N THR A 254 -4.64 -11.77 -11.30
CA THR A 254 -4.37 -10.33 -11.24
C THR A 254 -4.34 -9.70 -12.63
N PHE A 255 -5.07 -8.61 -12.79
CA PHE A 255 -4.99 -7.69 -13.92
C PHE A 255 -4.31 -6.41 -13.45
N LEU A 256 -3.01 -6.28 -13.76
CA LEU A 256 -2.20 -5.12 -13.38
C LEU A 256 -1.90 -4.27 -14.62
N ARG A 257 -2.24 -2.97 -14.56
CA ARG A 257 -1.89 -2.01 -15.61
C ARG A 257 -1.42 -0.70 -14.97
N ARG A 258 -0.44 -0.06 -15.62
CA ARG A 258 0.20 1.19 -15.21
C ARG A 258 -0.17 2.30 -16.18
N ALA A 259 -0.19 3.57 -15.74
CA ALA A 259 -0.56 4.70 -16.60
C ALA A 259 0.44 4.88 -17.75
N ILE A 260 1.72 4.73 -17.48
CA ILE A 260 2.78 4.73 -18.49
C ILE A 260 3.11 3.28 -18.85
N ILE A 261 3.17 2.98 -20.13
CA ILE A 261 3.58 1.68 -20.65
C ILE A 261 5.10 1.72 -20.82
N LEU A 262 5.80 0.97 -19.95
CA LEU A 262 7.26 0.89 -19.95
C LEU A 262 7.74 -0.31 -20.76
N GLU A 263 8.89 -0.18 -21.42
CA GLU A 263 9.62 -1.30 -22.00
C GLU A 263 10.28 -2.14 -20.91
N ASP A 264 10.73 -3.35 -21.25
CA ASP A 264 11.41 -4.24 -20.31
C ASP A 264 12.71 -3.59 -19.78
N GLY A 265 12.76 -3.39 -18.47
CA GLY A 265 13.89 -2.76 -17.78
C GLY A 265 13.87 -1.23 -17.78
N GLN A 266 12.94 -0.58 -18.48
CA GLN A 266 12.78 0.87 -18.47
C GLN A 266 12.12 1.34 -17.17
N THR A 267 12.55 2.49 -16.67
CA THR A 267 11.99 3.15 -15.49
C THR A 267 11.29 4.46 -15.86
N VAL A 268 10.37 4.91 -15.01
CA VAL A 268 9.71 6.22 -15.16
C VAL A 268 10.73 7.36 -15.06
N ASP A 269 11.73 7.18 -14.19
CA ASP A 269 12.79 8.17 -13.99
C ASP A 269 13.59 8.39 -15.28
N GLU A 270 13.95 7.33 -16.02
CA GLU A 270 14.65 7.44 -17.30
C GLU A 270 13.87 8.23 -18.36
N ILE A 271 12.53 8.15 -18.34
CA ILE A 271 11.70 8.95 -19.23
C ILE A 271 11.80 10.44 -18.85
N PHE A 272 11.53 10.77 -17.58
CA PHE A 272 11.44 12.16 -17.14
C PHE A 272 12.79 12.82 -16.85
N ASP A 273 13.89 12.06 -16.75
CA ASP A 273 15.26 12.56 -16.64
C ASP A 273 15.94 12.72 -18.01
N SER A 274 15.27 12.40 -19.13
CA SER A 274 15.76 12.68 -20.48
C SER A 274 15.96 14.17 -20.69
N GLU A 275 16.79 14.55 -21.68
CA GLU A 275 17.21 15.94 -21.90
C GLU A 275 16.03 16.89 -22.09
N LEU A 276 15.09 16.55 -22.97
CA LEU A 276 13.90 17.38 -23.22
C LEU A 276 12.96 17.49 -22.02
N TRP A 277 12.69 16.36 -21.34
CA TRP A 277 11.86 16.39 -20.15
C TRP A 277 12.52 17.13 -18.98
N SER A 278 13.85 17.03 -18.83
CA SER A 278 14.61 17.78 -17.82
C SER A 278 14.56 19.28 -18.09
N GLU A 279 14.67 19.72 -19.36
CA GLU A 279 14.55 21.13 -19.73
C GLU A 279 13.10 21.63 -19.51
N CYS A 280 12.10 20.85 -19.90
CA CYS A 280 10.69 21.16 -19.66
C CYS A 280 10.40 21.34 -18.16
N LYS A 281 10.94 20.44 -17.31
CA LYS A 281 10.86 20.55 -15.85
C LYS A 281 11.52 21.83 -15.34
N ARG A 282 12.69 22.17 -15.87
CA ARG A 282 13.41 23.42 -15.51
C ARG A 282 12.59 24.66 -15.84
N LEU A 283 11.90 24.67 -16.98
CA LEU A 283 10.98 25.75 -17.37
C LEU A 283 9.77 25.80 -16.45
N TYR A 284 9.19 24.66 -16.09
CA TYR A 284 8.02 24.57 -15.22
C TYR A 284 8.26 25.14 -13.82
N PHE A 285 9.44 24.87 -13.22
CA PHE A 285 9.81 25.37 -11.89
C PHE A 285 10.61 26.70 -11.93
N ASN A 286 10.62 27.42 -13.04
CA ASN A 286 11.37 28.67 -13.15
C ASN A 286 10.58 29.84 -12.55
N ASP A 287 11.06 30.38 -11.44
CA ASP A 287 10.47 31.49 -10.69
C ASP A 287 10.61 32.87 -11.38
N LYS A 288 11.40 32.96 -12.47
CA LYS A 288 11.56 34.18 -13.24
C LYS A 288 10.43 34.45 -14.23
N PHE A 289 9.59 33.45 -14.49
CA PHE A 289 8.42 33.59 -15.36
C PHE A 289 7.17 33.84 -14.54
N GLU A 290 6.35 34.80 -14.94
CA GLU A 290 5.06 35.06 -14.30
C GLU A 290 4.10 33.84 -14.46
N ASP A 291 4.17 33.17 -15.62
CA ASP A 291 3.44 31.89 -15.89
C ASP A 291 4.40 30.85 -16.45
N SER A 292 5.18 30.23 -15.57
CA SER A 292 6.16 29.19 -15.91
C SER A 292 5.50 27.94 -16.50
N LYS A 293 4.27 27.61 -16.08
CA LYS A 293 3.51 26.48 -16.59
C LYS A 293 3.18 26.64 -18.08
N SER A 294 2.74 27.83 -18.50
CA SER A 294 2.46 28.11 -19.91
C SER A 294 3.73 28.08 -20.75
N VAL A 295 4.87 28.54 -20.23
CA VAL A 295 6.16 28.47 -20.92
C VAL A 295 6.60 27.00 -21.11
N ALA A 296 6.53 26.20 -20.06
CA ALA A 296 6.84 24.77 -20.14
C ALA A 296 5.90 24.02 -21.09
N LYS A 297 4.61 24.37 -21.10
CA LYS A 297 3.64 23.78 -22.01
C LYS A 297 3.94 24.13 -23.47
N ALA A 298 4.32 25.38 -23.76
CA ALA A 298 4.69 25.78 -25.12
C ALA A 298 5.92 24.99 -25.60
N PHE A 299 6.92 24.82 -24.74
CA PHE A 299 8.09 23.97 -25.04
C PHE A 299 7.68 22.51 -25.30
N TYR A 300 6.82 21.93 -24.48
CA TYR A 300 6.30 20.57 -24.69
C TYR A 300 5.54 20.46 -26.03
N GLU A 301 4.66 21.39 -26.36
CA GLU A 301 3.91 21.35 -27.63
C GLU A 301 4.84 21.48 -28.87
N GLU A 302 5.96 22.21 -28.76
CA GLU A 302 6.98 22.32 -29.81
C GLU A 302 7.72 20.98 -30.04
N HIS A 303 7.97 20.22 -28.95
CA HIS A 303 8.72 18.95 -28.98
C HIS A 303 7.84 17.74 -28.75
N LYS A 304 6.54 17.86 -28.98
CA LYS A 304 5.53 16.84 -28.56
C LYS A 304 5.81 15.44 -29.11
N GLU A 305 6.22 15.33 -30.36
CA GLU A 305 6.50 14.03 -31.00
C GLU A 305 7.72 13.34 -30.35
N GLU A 306 8.78 14.11 -30.00
CA GLU A 306 9.99 13.57 -29.39
C GLU A 306 9.82 13.27 -27.89
N MET A 307 8.92 14.01 -27.22
CA MET A 307 8.63 13.86 -25.80
C MET A 307 7.48 12.89 -25.52
N HIS A 308 6.83 12.37 -26.57
CA HIS A 308 5.74 11.42 -26.40
C HIS A 308 6.26 10.06 -25.93
N PHE A 309 5.54 9.45 -24.98
CA PHE A 309 5.74 8.08 -24.55
C PHE A 309 4.39 7.33 -24.48
N PRO A 310 4.36 5.99 -24.64
CA PRO A 310 3.12 5.22 -24.65
C PRO A 310 2.38 5.30 -23.30
N VAL A 311 1.10 5.64 -23.35
CA VAL A 311 0.22 5.70 -22.18
C VAL A 311 -0.91 4.70 -22.27
N LEU A 312 -1.43 4.26 -21.12
CA LEU A 312 -2.48 3.24 -21.05
C LEU A 312 -3.81 3.70 -21.66
N TRP A 313 -4.10 5.00 -21.62
CA TRP A 313 -5.33 5.61 -22.13
C TRP A 313 -5.06 6.99 -22.74
N GLU A 314 -4.66 7.00 -24.02
CA GLU A 314 -4.27 8.18 -24.80
C GLU A 314 -5.31 9.31 -24.79
N GLU A 315 -6.62 8.98 -24.88
CA GLU A 315 -7.68 10.00 -24.89
C GLU A 315 -7.91 10.65 -23.50
N LYS A 316 -7.38 10.03 -22.47
CA LYS A 316 -7.55 10.50 -21.09
C LYS A 316 -6.36 11.27 -20.57
N TRP A 317 -5.14 10.78 -20.82
CA TRP A 317 -3.92 11.28 -20.20
C TRP A 317 -2.98 11.91 -21.20
N ASP A 318 -2.78 13.22 -21.03
CA ASP A 318 -1.73 13.98 -21.69
C ASP A 318 -0.40 13.77 -20.98
N CYS A 319 0.69 13.52 -21.74
CA CYS A 319 2.01 13.23 -21.17
C CYS A 319 2.52 14.37 -20.26
N PHE A 320 2.23 15.63 -20.61
CA PHE A 320 2.67 16.80 -19.83
C PHE A 320 1.76 17.06 -18.63
N ASN A 321 0.46 17.35 -18.90
CA ASN A 321 -0.45 17.83 -17.84
C ASN A 321 -0.85 16.75 -16.84
N ASP A 322 -1.11 15.51 -17.33
CA ASP A 322 -1.70 14.46 -16.52
C ASP A 322 -0.66 13.48 -15.96
N LEU A 323 0.57 13.47 -16.52
CA LEU A 323 1.61 12.54 -16.10
C LEU A 323 2.88 13.23 -15.61
N ALA A 324 3.51 14.12 -16.39
CA ALA A 324 4.76 14.77 -15.99
C ALA A 324 4.59 15.71 -14.81
N ILE A 325 3.61 16.60 -14.83
CA ILE A 325 3.37 17.55 -13.73
C ILE A 325 3.08 16.81 -12.42
N PRO A 326 2.13 15.85 -12.33
CA PRO A 326 1.92 15.09 -11.09
C PRO A 326 3.15 14.32 -10.63
N TYR A 327 3.96 13.78 -11.55
CA TYR A 327 5.22 13.11 -11.22
C TYR A 327 6.23 14.09 -10.60
N TRP A 328 6.38 15.29 -11.13
CA TRP A 328 7.31 16.30 -10.62
C TRP A 328 6.85 16.89 -9.28
N GLU A 329 5.55 17.11 -9.12
CA GLU A 329 4.99 17.70 -7.89
C GLU A 329 4.93 16.72 -6.74
N ASN A 330 4.61 15.44 -7.02
CA ASN A 330 4.56 14.39 -6.01
C ASN A 330 4.86 13.02 -6.62
N ARG A 331 6.15 12.76 -6.86
CA ARG A 331 6.64 11.50 -7.44
C ARG A 331 6.09 10.28 -6.70
N GLN A 332 6.05 10.36 -5.38
CA GLN A 332 5.60 9.28 -4.51
C GLN A 332 4.14 8.90 -4.74
N ALA A 333 3.24 9.87 -4.70
CA ALA A 333 1.83 9.62 -4.98
C ALA A 333 1.64 9.13 -6.42
N PHE A 334 2.39 9.69 -7.38
CA PHE A 334 2.36 9.28 -8.77
C PHE A 334 2.75 7.80 -8.94
N MET A 335 3.87 7.36 -8.35
CA MET A 335 4.32 5.98 -8.44
C MET A 335 3.31 5.01 -7.82
N SER A 336 2.73 5.35 -6.70
CA SER A 336 1.74 4.51 -6.02
C SER A 336 0.41 4.45 -6.77
N GLU A 337 -0.16 5.58 -7.18
CA GLU A 337 -1.51 5.66 -7.71
C GLU A 337 -1.59 5.52 -9.24
N MET A 338 -0.57 6.02 -9.97
CA MET A 338 -0.54 5.97 -11.43
C MET A 338 0.27 4.77 -11.93
N MET A 339 1.36 4.41 -11.28
CA MET A 339 2.22 3.32 -11.72
C MET A 339 1.95 2.00 -10.97
N ASN A 340 1.12 2.00 -9.93
CA ASN A 340 0.90 0.84 -9.07
C ASN A 340 2.22 0.21 -8.56
N ASP A 341 3.19 1.07 -8.30
CA ASP A 341 4.52 0.71 -7.86
C ASP A 341 4.86 1.47 -6.58
N ALA A 342 4.78 0.77 -5.46
CA ALA A 342 5.16 1.30 -4.16
C ALA A 342 6.63 1.06 -3.82
N THR A 343 7.40 0.38 -4.68
CA THR A 343 8.83 0.09 -4.43
C THR A 343 9.73 1.26 -4.81
N SER A 344 9.29 2.07 -5.78
CA SER A 344 10.03 3.25 -6.26
C SER A 344 9.81 4.50 -5.43
N ILE A 345 9.17 4.40 -4.26
CA ILE A 345 8.63 5.53 -3.56
C ILE A 345 9.65 6.11 -2.59
N GLY A 346 10.02 7.33 -2.85
CA GLY A 346 10.79 8.20 -1.99
C GLY A 346 12.25 8.31 -2.40
N GLU A 347 12.78 9.53 -2.34
CA GLU A 347 14.22 9.73 -2.27
C GLU A 347 14.74 9.03 -1.02
N LYS A 348 15.83 8.29 -1.15
CA LYS A 348 16.54 7.73 -0.02
C LYS A 348 16.93 8.87 0.91
N TRP A 349 16.53 8.80 2.17
CA TRP A 349 16.83 9.85 3.15
C TRP A 349 18.33 9.92 3.43
N PHE A 350 18.97 8.75 3.44
CA PHE A 350 20.41 8.64 3.62
C PHE A 350 21.08 8.40 2.25
N LYS A 351 21.78 9.44 1.77
CA LYS A 351 22.46 9.43 0.45
C LYS A 351 23.82 8.76 0.53
N SER A 352 24.47 8.85 1.69
CA SER A 352 25.76 8.26 1.96
C SER A 352 25.91 7.95 3.45
N VAL A 353 26.59 6.85 3.75
CA VAL A 353 26.97 6.46 5.10
C VAL A 353 28.48 6.35 5.15
N ARG A 354 29.10 7.07 6.08
CA ARG A 354 30.54 6.97 6.31
C ARG A 354 30.83 5.78 7.21
N THR A 355 31.68 4.86 6.75
CA THR A 355 32.11 3.69 7.52
C THR A 355 33.59 3.77 7.85
N GLN A 356 33.98 3.16 8.96
CA GLN A 356 35.37 2.96 9.39
C GLN A 356 35.54 1.57 10.00
N THR A 357 36.77 1.06 9.96
CA THR A 357 37.09 -0.19 10.64
C THR A 357 36.98 -0.02 12.15
N LYS A 358 36.70 -1.11 12.86
CA LYS A 358 36.66 -1.10 14.34
C LYS A 358 37.92 -0.53 14.94
N LYS A 359 39.09 -0.86 14.37
CA LYS A 359 40.40 -0.35 14.84
C LYS A 359 40.54 1.16 14.72
N GLU A 360 40.05 1.75 13.62
CA GLU A 360 40.07 3.21 13.43
C GLU A 360 39.14 3.91 14.42
N ILE A 361 37.95 3.37 14.63
CA ILE A 361 36.98 3.92 15.58
C ILE A 361 37.49 3.88 17.00
N GLU A 362 38.07 2.75 17.45
CA GLU A 362 38.56 2.59 18.83
C GLU A 362 39.83 3.43 19.15
N ASN A 363 40.43 4.05 18.13
CA ASN A 363 41.52 5.03 18.35
C ASN A 363 41.05 6.38 18.87
N HIS A 364 39.73 6.64 18.87
CA HIS A 364 39.19 7.90 19.37
C HIS A 364 38.95 7.88 20.87
N THR A 365 39.02 9.05 21.51
CA THR A 365 38.65 9.22 22.91
C THR A 365 37.15 9.56 23.01
N PHE A 366 36.39 8.69 23.64
CA PHE A 366 34.97 8.85 23.82
C PHE A 366 34.64 9.55 25.14
N ILE A 367 33.66 10.46 25.09
CA ILE A 367 33.19 11.23 26.24
C ILE A 367 31.84 10.75 26.76
N LYS A 368 31.05 10.09 25.89
CA LYS A 368 29.73 9.50 26.21
C LYS A 368 29.62 8.20 25.44
N THR A 369 29.11 7.16 26.09
CA THR A 369 28.81 5.88 25.43
C THR A 369 27.51 5.30 25.96
N MET A 370 26.66 4.84 25.05
CA MET A 370 25.42 4.16 25.37
C MET A 370 25.18 2.97 24.45
N ILE A 371 24.28 2.10 24.89
CA ILE A 371 23.69 1.09 24.04
C ILE A 371 22.20 1.43 23.85
N ALA A 372 21.75 1.42 22.60
CA ALA A 372 20.35 1.56 22.23
C ALA A 372 19.84 0.25 21.64
N ILE A 373 18.65 -0.18 22.06
CA ILE A 373 18.09 -1.50 21.76
C ILE A 373 16.62 -1.35 21.38
N ASP A 374 16.25 -1.87 20.21
CA ASP A 374 14.88 -2.08 19.77
C ASP A 374 14.61 -3.59 19.64
N PRO A 375 13.90 -4.20 20.60
CA PRO A 375 13.69 -5.65 20.61
C PRO A 375 12.49 -6.05 19.76
N ALA A 376 12.65 -7.08 18.91
CA ALA A 376 11.53 -7.72 18.19
C ALA A 376 10.84 -8.79 19.05
N SER A 377 9.53 -8.95 18.87
CA SER A 377 8.70 -9.86 19.69
C SER A 377 8.72 -11.31 19.25
N THR A 378 9.17 -11.62 18.05
CA THR A 378 9.09 -12.97 17.47
C THR A 378 10.27 -13.31 16.56
N THR A 379 10.62 -14.61 16.51
CA THR A 379 11.70 -15.16 15.68
C THR A 379 11.24 -15.64 14.28
N ASN A 380 10.01 -15.38 13.90
CA ASN A 380 9.48 -15.81 12.60
C ASN A 380 10.20 -15.10 11.43
N LYS A 381 10.38 -15.81 10.31
CA LYS A 381 11.05 -15.26 9.11
C LYS A 381 10.46 -13.94 8.58
N LYS A 382 9.23 -13.61 8.95
CA LYS A 382 8.49 -12.40 8.54
C LYS A 382 8.39 -11.31 9.63
N SER A 383 9.01 -11.52 10.80
CA SER A 383 9.02 -10.53 11.89
C SER A 383 10.15 -9.51 11.70
N ASP A 384 10.00 -8.36 12.36
CA ASP A 384 11.03 -7.35 12.45
C ASP A 384 12.32 -7.88 13.12
N PHE A 385 13.43 -7.21 12.89
CA PHE A 385 14.69 -7.54 13.51
C PHE A 385 14.79 -6.94 14.90
N THR A 386 15.49 -7.63 15.81
CA THR A 386 16.06 -6.96 16.98
C THR A 386 17.28 -6.17 16.53
N ALA A 387 17.22 -4.87 16.68
CA ALA A 387 18.31 -3.96 16.34
C ALA A 387 18.98 -3.41 17.60
N MET A 388 20.33 -3.46 17.64
CA MET A 388 21.11 -2.89 18.74
C MET A 388 22.27 -2.08 18.19
N VAL A 389 22.52 -0.92 18.80
CA VAL A 389 23.64 -0.06 18.44
C VAL A 389 24.39 0.36 19.70
N VAL A 390 25.70 0.14 19.74
CA VAL A 390 26.57 0.78 20.71
C VAL A 390 27.12 2.06 20.10
N GLY A 391 26.64 3.19 20.60
CA GLY A 391 27.00 4.52 20.10
C GLY A 391 27.80 5.32 21.10
N SER A 392 28.76 6.06 20.60
CA SER A 392 29.63 6.94 21.42
C SER A 392 29.78 8.31 20.77
N GLN A 393 29.95 9.33 21.59
CA GLN A 393 30.37 10.66 21.16
C GLN A 393 31.84 10.88 21.56
N ALA A 394 32.66 11.28 20.59
CA ALA A 394 34.06 11.60 20.81
C ALA A 394 34.25 13.08 21.17
N THR A 395 35.45 13.44 21.58
CA THR A 395 35.86 14.81 21.94
C THR A 395 35.70 15.80 20.78
N ASN A 396 35.78 15.31 19.55
CA ASN A 396 35.57 16.11 18.32
C ASN A 396 34.10 16.33 17.97
N SER A 397 33.16 15.93 18.85
CA SER A 397 31.69 15.99 18.68
C SER A 397 31.12 15.03 17.64
N PHE A 398 31.94 14.25 16.93
CA PHE A 398 31.41 13.20 16.03
C PHE A 398 30.83 12.04 16.83
N LYS A 399 29.84 11.38 16.26
CA LYS A 399 29.22 10.21 16.85
C LYS A 399 29.66 8.96 16.09
N TYR A 400 30.00 7.93 16.84
CA TYR A 400 30.52 6.68 16.31
C TYR A 400 29.58 5.55 16.71
N MET A 401 29.03 4.85 15.74
CA MET A 401 28.26 3.62 15.91
C MET A 401 29.25 2.47 15.93
N ARG A 402 29.73 2.11 17.14
CA ARG A 402 30.87 1.21 17.39
C ARG A 402 30.52 -0.26 17.23
N GLU A 403 29.24 -0.61 17.37
CA GLU A 403 28.75 -1.96 17.15
C GLU A 403 27.34 -1.88 16.56
N LEU A 404 27.10 -2.70 15.53
CA LEU A 404 25.84 -2.79 14.83
C LEU A 404 25.36 -4.24 14.89
N VAL A 405 24.22 -4.47 15.52
CA VAL A 405 23.59 -5.79 15.63
C VAL A 405 22.22 -5.72 14.99
N LEU A 406 21.96 -6.66 14.07
CA LEU A 406 20.67 -6.83 13.43
C LEU A 406 20.44 -8.33 13.27
N ASP A 407 19.56 -8.91 14.08
CA ASP A 407 19.30 -10.35 14.08
C ASP A 407 17.95 -10.68 14.72
N LYS A 408 17.52 -11.92 14.62
CA LYS A 408 16.29 -12.44 15.20
C LYS A 408 16.61 -13.34 16.40
N PHE A 409 16.52 -12.77 17.58
CA PHE A 409 16.87 -13.47 18.82
C PHE A 409 15.64 -14.06 19.52
N GLU A 410 15.82 -15.23 20.12
CA GLU A 410 14.98 -15.69 21.21
C GLU A 410 15.25 -14.85 22.47
N PHE A 411 14.24 -14.67 23.34
CA PHE A 411 14.31 -13.80 24.51
C PHE A 411 15.57 -13.96 25.38
N ASN A 412 15.95 -15.20 25.72
CA ASN A 412 17.14 -15.41 26.56
C ASN A 412 18.43 -15.04 25.84
N LYS A 413 18.56 -15.43 24.56
CA LYS A 413 19.73 -15.10 23.73
C LYS A 413 19.86 -13.60 23.49
N TYR A 414 18.72 -12.92 23.32
CA TYR A 414 18.67 -11.46 23.28
C TYR A 414 19.26 -10.83 24.54
N CYS A 415 18.80 -11.25 25.73
CA CYS A 415 19.31 -10.74 27.01
C CYS A 415 20.79 -11.06 27.21
N GLU A 416 21.27 -12.26 26.83
CA GLU A 416 22.66 -12.66 26.86
C GLU A 416 23.52 -11.81 25.92
N LYS A 417 23.04 -11.50 24.70
CA LYS A 417 23.75 -10.63 23.76
C LYS A 417 23.92 -9.22 24.29
N VAL A 418 22.94 -8.66 24.98
CA VAL A 418 23.10 -7.36 25.65
C VAL A 418 24.21 -7.40 26.68
N VAL A 419 24.29 -8.45 27.53
CA VAL A 419 25.35 -8.62 28.52
C VAL A 419 26.73 -8.79 27.88
N GLU A 420 26.81 -9.53 26.76
CA GLU A 420 28.05 -9.65 25.96
C GLU A 420 28.55 -8.28 25.49
N LEU A 421 27.64 -7.42 24.97
CA LEU A 421 28.01 -6.07 24.53
C LEU A 421 28.46 -5.18 25.70
N LEU A 422 27.84 -5.31 26.87
CA LEU A 422 28.27 -4.60 28.08
C LEU A 422 29.67 -5.05 28.60
N LEU A 423 30.05 -6.30 28.35
CA LEU A 423 31.37 -6.81 28.63
C LEU A 423 32.42 -6.34 27.62
N MET A 424 32.02 -6.23 26.35
CA MET A 424 32.89 -5.81 25.25
C MET A 424 33.18 -4.30 25.29
N TYR A 425 32.21 -3.49 25.67
CA TYR A 425 32.30 -2.03 25.72
C TYR A 425 32.17 -1.54 27.17
N GLU A 426 33.29 -1.56 27.86
CA GLU A 426 33.31 -1.25 29.31
C GLU A 426 32.97 0.20 29.67
N ASP A 427 33.01 1.10 28.70
CA ASP A 427 32.68 2.53 28.81
C ASP A 427 31.22 2.86 28.65
N ILE A 428 30.33 1.87 28.41
CA ILE A 428 28.87 2.08 28.38
C ILE A 428 28.39 2.55 29.76
N THR A 429 27.66 3.66 29.78
CA THR A 429 27.06 4.25 30.98
C THR A 429 25.52 4.25 30.95
N HIS A 430 24.92 4.28 29.78
CA HIS A 430 23.47 4.37 29.58
C HIS A 430 22.97 3.19 28.73
N ILE A 431 21.84 2.62 29.13
CA ILE A 431 21.17 1.53 28.42
C ILE A 431 19.76 1.98 28.09
N TYR A 432 19.49 2.14 26.80
CA TYR A 432 18.15 2.38 26.31
C TYR A 432 17.55 1.09 25.75
N ILE A 433 16.32 0.77 26.16
CA ILE A 433 15.53 -0.35 25.64
C ILE A 433 14.11 0.14 25.36
N GLU A 434 13.63 -0.03 24.13
CA GLU A 434 12.27 0.30 23.78
C GLU A 434 11.27 -0.62 24.51
N LYS A 435 10.30 -0.02 25.19
CA LYS A 435 9.40 -0.73 26.11
C LYS A 435 8.25 -1.50 25.43
N ASN A 436 8.04 -1.32 24.14
CA ASN A 436 6.83 -1.78 23.45
C ASN A 436 6.67 -3.30 23.41
N THR A 437 7.78 -4.06 23.32
CA THR A 437 7.77 -5.50 23.07
C THR A 437 7.60 -6.34 24.34
N TYR A 438 8.48 -6.20 25.31
CA TYR A 438 8.51 -7.06 26.51
C TYR A 438 8.01 -6.37 27.79
N GLN A 439 7.52 -5.13 27.67
CA GLN A 439 6.95 -4.35 28.76
C GLN A 439 7.87 -4.24 30.02
N GLY A 440 9.19 -4.37 29.83
CA GLY A 440 10.20 -4.29 30.88
C GLY A 440 10.65 -5.63 31.49
N ALA A 441 10.11 -6.77 31.04
CA ALA A 441 10.56 -8.08 31.51
C ALA A 441 12.02 -8.38 31.11
N ASP A 442 12.44 -7.88 29.97
CA ASP A 442 13.81 -7.91 29.47
C ASP A 442 14.78 -7.12 30.37
N VAL A 443 14.40 -5.92 30.81
CA VAL A 443 15.19 -5.12 31.75
C VAL A 443 15.45 -5.89 33.06
N VAL A 444 14.42 -6.56 33.58
CA VAL A 444 14.56 -7.38 34.81
C VAL A 444 15.54 -8.52 34.56
N LYS A 445 15.39 -9.24 33.44
CA LYS A 445 16.26 -10.38 33.10
C LYS A 445 17.71 -9.96 32.88
N ILE A 446 17.93 -8.86 32.15
CA ILE A 446 19.29 -8.34 31.90
C ILE A 446 19.94 -7.91 33.23
N LYS A 447 19.20 -7.24 34.14
CA LYS A 447 19.72 -6.89 35.48
C LYS A 447 20.11 -8.12 36.30
N GLU A 448 19.33 -9.21 36.22
CA GLU A 448 19.71 -10.48 36.88
C GLU A 448 21.01 -11.07 36.32
N LEU A 449 21.19 -11.02 34.98
CA LEU A 449 22.42 -11.50 34.34
C LEU A 449 23.62 -10.63 34.70
N ILE A 450 23.47 -9.30 34.69
CA ILE A 450 24.52 -8.35 35.13
C ILE A 450 24.95 -8.64 36.59
N ALA A 451 24.00 -8.89 37.49
CA ALA A 451 24.29 -9.19 38.88
C ALA A 451 25.11 -10.48 39.08
N LYS A 452 24.97 -11.45 38.18
CA LYS A 452 25.71 -12.71 38.17
C LYS A 452 27.12 -12.58 37.56
N GLU A 453 27.32 -11.55 36.73
CA GLU A 453 28.61 -11.36 36.03
C GLU A 453 29.58 -10.56 36.87
N PRO A 454 30.73 -11.16 37.29
CA PRO A 454 31.69 -10.53 38.20
C PRO A 454 32.23 -9.18 37.72
N LYS A 455 32.41 -9.00 36.41
CA LYS A 455 32.93 -7.77 35.82
C LYS A 455 31.89 -6.64 35.74
N LEU A 456 30.60 -6.96 35.76
CA LEU A 456 29.52 -5.99 35.57
C LEU A 456 28.75 -5.68 36.85
N ARG A 457 28.70 -6.60 37.83
CA ARG A 457 27.87 -6.50 39.04
C ARG A 457 28.06 -5.23 39.87
N ASN A 458 29.22 -4.60 39.78
CA ASN A 458 29.55 -3.37 40.51
C ASN A 458 29.42 -2.12 39.65
N LYS A 459 29.14 -2.25 38.33
CA LYS A 459 28.93 -1.11 37.46
C LYS A 459 27.54 -0.55 37.64
N ARG A 460 27.42 0.77 37.58
CA ARG A 460 26.12 1.46 37.62
C ARG A 460 25.76 1.92 36.22
N TYR A 461 24.61 1.50 35.75
CA TYR A 461 24.05 1.91 34.46
C TYR A 461 22.85 2.78 34.68
N GLU A 462 22.68 3.83 33.85
CA GLU A 462 21.46 4.58 33.75
C GLU A 462 20.51 3.88 32.76
N TRP A 463 19.34 3.50 33.24
CA TRP A 463 18.37 2.75 32.46
C TRP A 463 17.27 3.65 31.93
N LEU A 464 17.09 3.66 30.61
CA LEU A 464 16.08 4.40 29.90
C LEU A 464 15.13 3.39 29.25
N ASN A 465 14.03 3.04 29.92
CA ASN A 465 13.03 2.12 29.41
C ASN A 465 11.70 2.89 29.21
N GLU A 466 11.53 3.42 28.01
CA GLU A 466 10.47 4.35 27.67
C GLU A 466 9.64 3.81 26.51
N MET A 467 8.33 4.17 26.51
CA MET A 467 7.47 3.93 25.37
C MET A 467 7.70 4.98 24.28
N GLN A 468 7.85 4.53 23.06
CA GLN A 468 7.90 5.42 21.90
C GLN A 468 6.57 6.15 21.74
N ARG A 469 6.61 7.49 21.70
CA ARG A 469 5.44 8.36 21.51
C ARG A 469 5.56 9.29 20.33
N THR A 470 6.75 9.46 19.78
CA THR A 470 7.03 10.33 18.64
C THR A 470 6.81 9.59 17.33
N ASN A 471 6.40 10.31 16.29
CA ASN A 471 6.37 9.75 14.94
C ASN A 471 7.78 9.31 14.53
N LYS A 472 7.96 8.08 14.08
CA LYS A 472 9.26 7.52 13.68
C LYS A 472 9.90 8.36 12.57
N ASP A 473 9.15 8.77 11.56
CA ASP A 473 9.67 9.61 10.47
C ASP A 473 10.19 10.95 10.98
N GLU A 474 9.47 11.60 11.92
CA GLU A 474 9.93 12.84 12.54
C GLU A 474 11.25 12.62 13.31
N LYS A 475 11.36 11.54 14.07
CA LYS A 475 12.56 11.18 14.80
C LYS A 475 13.74 10.91 13.88
N ILE A 476 13.54 10.11 12.83
CA ILE A 476 14.60 9.75 11.88
C ILE A 476 15.04 10.98 11.06
N SER A 477 14.13 11.90 10.74
CA SER A 477 14.45 13.11 10.00
C SER A 477 15.50 13.99 10.70
N THR A 478 15.58 13.95 12.03
CA THR A 478 16.52 14.75 12.82
C THR A 478 17.98 14.38 12.60
N ILE A 479 18.28 13.18 12.11
CA ILE A 479 19.65 12.69 11.95
C ILE A 479 20.10 12.66 10.48
N ILE A 480 19.24 12.98 9.52
CA ILE A 480 19.54 12.88 8.07
C ILE A 480 20.80 13.66 7.71
N ASP A 481 20.87 14.92 8.10
CA ASP A 481 22.01 15.78 7.77
C ASP A 481 23.30 15.31 8.47
N ASN A 482 23.21 14.86 9.71
CA ASN A 482 24.36 14.36 10.46
C ASN A 482 24.96 13.10 9.81
N VAL A 483 24.11 12.20 9.31
CA VAL A 483 24.56 10.99 8.61
C VAL A 483 25.10 11.34 7.23
N ASN A 484 24.36 12.10 6.43
CA ASN A 484 24.75 12.47 5.08
C ASN A 484 26.03 13.32 5.03
N ASN A 485 26.26 14.15 6.04
CA ASN A 485 27.49 14.96 6.18
C ASN A 485 28.66 14.19 6.82
N GLY A 486 28.48 12.90 7.14
CA GLY A 486 29.50 12.04 7.72
C GLY A 486 29.90 12.38 9.15
N GLN A 487 29.04 13.07 9.91
CA GLN A 487 29.21 13.35 11.34
C GLN A 487 28.83 12.16 12.23
N VAL A 488 28.02 11.23 11.68
CA VAL A 488 27.77 9.91 12.26
C VAL A 488 28.55 8.89 11.44
N ILE A 489 29.46 8.17 12.11
CA ILE A 489 30.39 7.22 11.49
C ILE A 489 30.03 5.82 11.99
N PHE A 490 29.91 4.87 11.09
CA PHE A 490 29.51 3.50 11.40
C PHE A 490 30.69 2.55 11.31
N VAL A 491 30.71 1.55 12.19
CA VAL A 491 31.64 0.44 12.05
C VAL A 491 31.25 -0.43 10.86
N ASP A 492 32.21 -0.98 10.15
CA ASP A 492 32.04 -1.81 8.96
C ASP A 492 31.73 -3.29 9.24
N ASN A 493 31.21 -3.59 10.43
CA ASN A 493 30.99 -4.97 10.89
C ASN A 493 29.68 -5.61 10.44
N ASN A 494 28.70 -4.81 10.00
CA ASN A 494 27.38 -5.29 9.57
C ASN A 494 26.89 -4.53 8.33
N LYS A 495 27.13 -5.14 7.16
CA LYS A 495 26.74 -4.56 5.88
C LYS A 495 25.21 -4.48 5.73
N GLU A 496 24.47 -5.50 6.18
CA GLU A 496 23.01 -5.55 6.08
C GLU A 496 22.37 -4.39 6.85
N PHE A 497 22.87 -4.06 8.03
CA PHE A 497 22.43 -2.92 8.83
C PHE A 497 22.59 -1.60 8.05
N VAL A 498 23.76 -1.41 7.42
CA VAL A 498 24.08 -0.20 6.64
C VAL A 498 23.24 -0.14 5.35
N ASP A 499 23.05 -1.26 4.67
CA ASP A 499 22.24 -1.33 3.46
C ASP A 499 20.77 -0.99 3.76
N LEU A 500 20.18 -1.50 4.85
CA LEU A 500 18.83 -1.15 5.29
C LEU A 500 18.69 0.32 5.67
N LEU A 501 19.73 0.91 6.30
CA LEU A 501 19.76 2.34 6.59
C LEU A 501 19.75 3.17 5.30
N LEU A 502 20.58 2.80 4.30
CA LEU A 502 20.64 3.46 3.01
C LEU A 502 19.36 3.28 2.18
N ASP A 503 18.63 2.19 2.40
CA ASP A 503 17.37 1.92 1.70
C ASP A 503 16.16 2.59 2.35
N PHE A 504 16.35 3.28 3.48
CA PHE A 504 15.26 3.96 4.17
C PHE A 504 14.71 5.14 3.36
N GLN A 505 13.40 5.11 3.13
CA GLN A 505 12.65 6.09 2.31
C GLN A 505 11.44 6.69 3.07
N GLY A 506 11.44 6.54 4.40
CA GLY A 506 10.30 6.83 5.26
C GLY A 506 9.51 5.57 5.63
N GLN A 507 8.91 5.56 6.82
CA GLN A 507 8.18 4.42 7.39
C GLN A 507 7.08 3.86 6.46
N LYS A 508 6.42 4.74 5.71
CA LYS A 508 5.36 4.37 4.76
C LYS A 508 5.88 3.48 3.61
N TYR A 509 7.16 3.55 3.27
CA TYR A 509 7.73 3.02 2.03
C TYR A 509 8.87 2.04 2.24
N THR A 510 9.34 1.89 3.47
CA THR A 510 10.41 0.97 3.86
C THR A 510 9.81 -0.26 4.54
N LEU A 511 10.27 -1.45 4.18
CA LEU A 511 9.79 -2.71 4.76
C LEU A 511 10.34 -2.94 6.17
N HIS A 512 11.62 -2.59 6.37
CA HIS A 512 12.36 -2.72 7.62
C HIS A 512 13.00 -1.38 7.97
N ASP A 513 12.45 -0.68 8.95
CA ASP A 513 12.93 0.62 9.44
C ASP A 513 13.84 0.51 10.67
N ASP A 514 14.09 -0.72 11.15
CA ASP A 514 14.78 -1.01 12.40
C ASP A 514 16.17 -0.34 12.50
N SER A 515 16.96 -0.39 11.41
CA SER A 515 18.30 0.23 11.37
C SER A 515 18.25 1.75 11.46
N ALA A 516 17.31 2.39 10.76
CA ALA A 516 17.17 3.84 10.76
C ALA A 516 16.61 4.33 12.11
N ASP A 517 15.62 3.61 12.65
CA ASP A 517 14.94 3.95 13.88
C ASP A 517 15.89 3.87 15.10
N ILE A 518 16.63 2.76 15.25
CA ILE A 518 17.56 2.59 16.37
C ILE A 518 18.77 3.54 16.26
N THR A 519 19.25 3.83 15.03
CA THR A 519 20.30 4.83 14.82
C THR A 519 19.85 6.21 15.27
N ALA A 520 18.63 6.64 14.89
CA ALA A 520 18.08 7.92 15.29
C ALA A 520 17.91 8.01 16.81
N GLU A 521 17.45 6.94 17.44
CA GLU A 521 17.32 6.87 18.89
C GLU A 521 18.68 7.03 19.59
N CYS A 522 19.69 6.30 19.14
CA CYS A 522 21.04 6.37 19.69
C CYS A 522 21.66 7.77 19.54
N VAL A 523 21.61 8.35 18.33
CA VAL A 523 22.16 9.68 18.03
C VAL A 523 21.49 10.77 18.87
N ASN A 524 20.16 10.79 18.92
CA ASN A 524 19.40 11.80 19.65
C ASN A 524 19.57 11.70 21.17
N ARG A 525 19.76 10.51 21.71
CA ARG A 525 20.01 10.31 23.15
C ARG A 525 21.42 10.66 23.55
N LEU A 526 22.42 10.38 22.73
CA LEU A 526 23.79 10.83 22.98
C LEU A 526 23.86 12.35 23.15
N ASP A 527 23.06 13.13 22.43
CA ASP A 527 22.99 14.59 22.59
C ASP A 527 22.41 15.00 23.95
N LYS A 528 21.47 14.22 24.49
CA LYS A 528 20.80 14.50 25.77
C LYS A 528 21.58 14.05 27.01
N ILE A 529 22.54 13.15 26.86
CA ILE A 529 23.40 12.71 28.00
C ILE A 529 24.22 13.90 28.48
N VAL A 530 23.96 14.35 29.70
CA VAL A 530 24.78 15.37 30.37
C VAL A 530 25.98 14.72 31.05
N LYS A 531 27.18 15.20 30.77
CA LYS A 531 28.37 14.74 31.49
C LYS A 531 28.25 15.22 32.93
N ASN A 532 28.02 14.33 33.87
CA ASN A 532 28.22 14.65 35.28
C ASN A 532 29.73 14.92 35.45
N ASN A 533 30.11 16.20 35.44
CA ASN A 533 31.43 16.58 35.91
C ASN A 533 31.49 16.16 37.39
N VAL A 534 32.10 15.02 37.65
CA VAL A 534 32.57 14.73 38.99
C VAL A 534 33.62 15.80 39.27
N ILE A 535 33.22 16.84 39.98
CA ILE A 535 34.18 17.77 40.60
C ILE A 535 34.99 16.86 41.52
N SER A 536 36.20 16.48 41.10
CA SER A 536 37.16 15.88 42.03
C SER A 536 37.33 16.90 43.11
N LEU A 537 36.77 16.63 44.30
CA LEU A 537 37.07 17.38 45.50
C LEU A 537 38.58 17.38 45.61
N PHE A 538 39.18 18.56 45.57
CA PHE A 538 40.58 18.79 45.72
C PHE A 538 41.12 17.94 46.90
N ASP A 539 42.08 17.11 46.59
CA ASP A 539 42.81 16.35 47.61
C ASP A 539 43.58 17.36 48.47
N ARG A 540 43.00 17.69 49.63
CA ARG A 540 43.60 18.66 50.59
C ARG A 540 45.02 18.32 51.01
N THR A 541 45.46 17.07 50.82
CA THR A 541 46.82 16.62 51.11
C THR A 541 47.87 17.15 50.10
N LYS A 542 47.43 17.68 48.93
CA LYS A 542 48.39 18.22 47.94
C LYS A 542 48.56 19.75 48.00
N ILE A 543 47.85 20.46 48.87
CA ILE A 543 47.91 21.92 48.97
C ILE A 543 48.65 22.41 50.23
N GLY A 544 49.22 21.55 51.02
CA GLY A 544 50.10 21.95 52.15
C GLY A 544 49.41 22.88 53.16
N LEU A 545 48.12 22.67 53.47
CA LEU A 545 47.40 23.31 54.58
C LEU A 545 46.96 22.25 55.58
#